data_28bcae4447ab8dcac1ffdbc68148d126
#
_entry.id   28bcae4447ab8dcac1ffdbc68148d126
#
_cell.length_a   1.000
_cell.length_b   1.000
_cell.length_c   1.000
_cell.angle_alpha   90.00
_cell.angle_beta   90.00
_cell.angle_gamma   90.00
#
_symmetry.space_group_name_H-M   'P 1'
#
loop_
_entity.id
_entity.type
_entity.pdbx_description
1 polymer ?
#
loop_
_entity_poly.entity_id
_entity_poly.type
_entity_poly.pdbx_seq_one_letter_code
_entity_poly.pdbx_strand_id
1 'polypeptide(L)'
;MNRSMIMCLLIVASATLLPPVACAEPPAAKPCLGMNLEGPCDWNTELPFVDVFRLSRRWISQKKGLSWGKGPELALDERGWVKKLEPDCWAETPLCTIEKGHYPSGRYTVLYEGKGELAFTGAASIAEKKPNRIIIQVDAAKGSFFLQLRAIDPADPVRNIRVVMPGFEETYAKQPFNPDFLARWRGIACFRFMDWMKTNGSKIGTWSERPKPDDASYTLRGIPVEVMVDLCNRQKADAWFCMPHLADDDYVRRFAETVKTGLNPDLKVYIEFSNEVWNGMFAQSKWAGEQGIKLGFAKQPWEAAWAFTAYRSVQIFRIWEEVFGGRQRLMRVLPSQAASPNVSERVLTFQDAYKQADVLAIAPYMGFNVPAKSDKKLNAEAVAAWSVEQALDHMEKNILPESIEMIRKQKAIADKYGLRLVSYEAGQHMVGVLGGENNDAMTRLFHAANMHPRMGTLYRDYYAAWTTGGGDLLCNFASVGKWSKWGSWGLLQYADEPVAQSPKFMATMTWAAQCGQPVNLPK
;
A
#
# COMPACT_ATOMS: atom_id res chain seq x y z
N MET A 1 33.45 61.46 -69.23
CA MET A 1 33.71 60.03 -69.27
C MET A 1 34.42 59.62 -67.95
N ASN A 2 33.66 59.19 -66.91
CA ASN A 2 34.21 58.80 -65.66
C ASN A 2 33.64 57.40 -65.36
N ARG A 3 34.54 56.40 -65.27
CA ARG A 3 34.23 55.04 -64.83
C ARG A 3 34.43 54.97 -63.31
N SER A 4 33.36 54.80 -62.55
CA SER A 4 33.44 54.46 -61.13
C SER A 4 33.52 52.96 -60.97
N MET A 5 34.57 52.51 -60.32
CA MET A 5 34.81 51.13 -59.96
C MET A 5 34.17 50.87 -58.59
N ILE A 6 33.18 49.93 -58.51
CA ILE A 6 32.55 49.48 -57.26
C ILE A 6 33.35 48.27 -56.77
N MET A 7 33.97 48.42 -55.60
CA MET A 7 34.69 47.36 -54.90
C MET A 7 33.72 46.63 -53.95
N CYS A 8 33.37 45.38 -54.25
CA CYS A 8 32.59 44.51 -53.36
C CYS A 8 33.51 43.96 -52.27
N LEU A 9 33.23 44.33 -51.01
CA LEU A 9 33.85 43.66 -49.84
C LEU A 9 33.07 42.37 -49.53
N LEU A 10 33.70 41.25 -49.65
CA LEU A 10 33.21 39.95 -49.14
C LEU A 10 33.56 39.86 -47.65
N ILE A 11 32.55 39.91 -46.79
CA ILE A 11 32.67 39.60 -45.35
C ILE A 11 32.49 38.09 -45.19
N VAL A 12 33.57 37.38 -44.89
CA VAL A 12 33.55 35.97 -44.50
C VAL A 12 33.21 35.91 -43.00
N ALA A 13 31.99 35.51 -42.66
CA ALA A 13 31.58 35.26 -41.28
C ALA A 13 32.08 33.86 -40.87
N SER A 14 33.11 33.78 -40.06
CA SER A 14 33.56 32.55 -39.40
C SER A 14 32.58 32.17 -38.30
N ALA A 15 31.73 31.17 -38.56
CA ALA A 15 30.89 30.56 -37.53
C ALA A 15 31.77 29.66 -36.65
N THR A 16 32.10 30.10 -35.46
CA THR A 16 32.68 29.27 -34.42
C THR A 16 31.61 28.30 -33.88
N LEU A 17 31.66 27.04 -34.26
CA LEU A 17 30.90 25.95 -33.65
C LEU A 17 31.35 25.77 -32.19
N LEU A 18 30.54 26.23 -31.25
CA LEU A 18 30.71 25.87 -29.84
C LEU A 18 30.47 24.34 -29.69
N PRO A 19 31.32 23.62 -28.95
CA PRO A 19 31.09 22.20 -28.71
C PRO A 19 29.77 22.03 -27.93
N PRO A 20 29.05 20.91 -28.15
CA PRO A 20 27.84 20.64 -27.39
C PRO A 20 28.20 20.57 -25.89
N VAL A 21 27.53 21.36 -25.08
CA VAL A 21 27.59 21.23 -23.61
C VAL A 21 27.12 19.82 -23.27
N ALA A 22 28.04 18.96 -22.90
CA ALA A 22 27.68 17.66 -22.31
C ALA A 22 26.86 17.97 -21.05
N CYS A 23 25.56 17.71 -21.10
CA CYS A 23 24.77 17.65 -19.90
C CYS A 23 25.40 16.59 -19.00
N ALA A 24 25.98 17.02 -17.88
CA ALA A 24 26.44 16.10 -16.85
C ALA A 24 25.24 15.20 -16.48
N GLU A 25 25.42 13.89 -16.58
CA GLU A 25 24.42 12.96 -16.05
C GLU A 25 24.11 13.36 -14.61
N PRO A 26 22.83 13.50 -14.23
CA PRO A 26 22.49 13.76 -12.85
C PRO A 26 23.12 12.66 -11.98
N PRO A 27 23.72 12.99 -10.83
CA PRO A 27 24.34 12.01 -9.96
C PRO A 27 23.33 10.88 -9.71
N ALA A 28 23.78 9.64 -9.88
CA ALA A 28 22.94 8.46 -9.66
C ALA A 28 22.24 8.60 -8.29
N ALA A 29 20.91 8.61 -8.30
CA ALA A 29 20.15 8.74 -7.07
C ALA A 29 20.53 7.57 -6.17
N LYS A 30 20.86 7.85 -4.90
CA LYS A 30 21.08 6.78 -3.93
C LYS A 30 19.77 6.02 -3.74
N PRO A 31 19.79 4.68 -3.76
CA PRO A 31 18.59 3.90 -3.52
C PRO A 31 18.03 4.22 -2.14
N CYS A 32 16.72 4.10 -1.99
CA CYS A 32 16.05 4.34 -0.72
C CYS A 32 14.90 3.38 -0.49
N LEU A 33 14.60 3.13 0.80
CA LEU A 33 13.52 2.27 1.25
C LEU A 33 12.22 3.05 1.34
N GLY A 34 11.20 2.58 0.64
CA GLY A 34 9.79 2.88 0.86
C GLY A 34 9.07 1.70 1.50
N MET A 35 7.79 1.89 1.86
CA MET A 35 7.01 0.89 2.55
C MET A 35 5.56 0.84 2.06
N ASN A 36 5.04 -0.36 1.78
CA ASN A 36 3.62 -0.63 1.70
C ASN A 36 3.08 -0.92 3.11
N LEU A 37 2.07 -0.17 3.54
CA LEU A 37 1.44 -0.33 4.85
C LEU A 37 0.33 -1.39 4.79
N GLU A 38 0.14 -2.14 5.89
CA GLU A 38 -0.94 -3.13 6.00
C GLU A 38 -2.31 -2.47 5.88
N GLY A 39 -3.23 -3.11 5.15
CA GLY A 39 -4.55 -2.58 4.86
C GLY A 39 -5.44 -2.37 6.09
N PRO A 40 -6.42 -1.44 6.03
CA PRO A 40 -7.33 -1.21 7.13
C PRO A 40 -8.31 -2.37 7.29
N CYS A 41 -8.21 -3.08 8.41
CA CYS A 41 -9.10 -4.16 8.81
C CYS A 41 -9.08 -4.36 10.33
N ASP A 42 -10.10 -5.03 10.89
CA ASP A 42 -10.18 -5.27 12.34
C ASP A 42 -9.16 -6.30 12.86
N TRP A 43 -8.50 -7.02 11.98
CA TRP A 43 -7.37 -7.91 12.26
C TRP A 43 -6.00 -7.31 11.89
N ASN A 44 -5.92 -6.02 11.59
CA ASN A 44 -4.66 -5.33 11.33
C ASN A 44 -3.76 -5.38 12.57
N THR A 45 -2.62 -6.06 12.44
CA THR A 45 -1.66 -6.29 13.54
C THR A 45 -0.64 -5.16 13.68
N GLU A 46 -0.67 -4.17 12.80
CA GLU A 46 0.22 -3.00 12.84
C GLU A 46 -0.24 -1.93 13.83
N LEU A 47 -1.55 -1.86 14.10
CA LEU A 47 -2.17 -0.91 15.03
C LEU A 47 -1.78 0.55 14.75
N PRO A 48 -2.01 1.08 13.54
CA PRO A 48 -1.51 2.41 13.16
C PRO A 48 -2.21 3.56 13.89
N PHE A 49 -3.43 3.35 14.43
CA PHE A 49 -4.25 4.39 15.07
C PHE A 49 -4.44 4.15 16.57
N VAL A 50 -4.45 5.23 17.34
CA VAL A 50 -4.81 5.17 18.78
C VAL A 50 -6.32 4.99 19.01
N ASP A 51 -7.16 5.35 18.04
CA ASP A 51 -8.59 5.05 17.99
C ASP A 51 -8.81 3.77 17.18
N VAL A 52 -8.92 2.63 17.87
CA VAL A 52 -9.07 1.32 17.23
C VAL A 52 -10.43 1.15 16.53
N PHE A 53 -11.43 1.99 16.81
CA PHE A 53 -12.70 1.94 16.10
C PHE A 53 -12.56 2.31 14.62
N ARG A 54 -11.52 3.05 14.23
CA ARG A 54 -11.22 3.37 12.83
C ARG A 54 -10.97 2.13 11.96
N LEU A 55 -10.56 1.04 12.59
CA LEU A 55 -10.34 -0.26 11.94
C LEU A 55 -11.48 -1.26 12.18
N SER A 56 -12.62 -0.82 12.75
CA SER A 56 -13.77 -1.67 12.99
C SER A 56 -14.31 -2.25 11.68
N ARG A 57 -14.81 -3.47 11.75
CA ARG A 57 -15.51 -4.11 10.63
C ARG A 57 -16.84 -3.41 10.36
N ARG A 58 -17.40 -3.58 9.17
CA ARG A 58 -18.79 -3.19 8.88
C ARG A 58 -19.72 -3.75 9.96
N TRP A 59 -20.70 -2.94 10.38
CA TRP A 59 -21.74 -3.38 11.30
C TRP A 59 -22.40 -4.69 10.85
N ILE A 60 -22.49 -5.63 11.77
CA ILE A 60 -23.12 -6.93 11.60
C ILE A 60 -24.45 -6.89 12.31
N SER A 61 -25.52 -7.13 11.56
CA SER A 61 -26.86 -7.16 12.11
C SER A 61 -27.13 -8.45 12.87
N GLN A 62 -27.62 -8.30 14.08
CA GLN A 62 -27.96 -9.40 14.96
C GLN A 62 -29.43 -9.34 15.32
N LYS A 63 -30.06 -10.50 15.57
CA LYS A 63 -31.42 -10.62 16.05
C LYS A 63 -31.54 -11.74 17.07
N LYS A 64 -32.30 -11.50 18.17
CA LYS A 64 -32.57 -12.49 19.20
C LYS A 64 -33.17 -13.77 18.58
N GLY A 65 -32.64 -14.92 18.95
CA GLY A 65 -33.12 -16.21 18.46
C GLY A 65 -32.60 -16.63 17.07
N LEU A 66 -31.83 -15.79 16.39
CA LEU A 66 -31.18 -16.15 15.12
C LEU A 66 -29.68 -16.40 15.29
N SER A 67 -29.09 -17.12 14.34
CA SER A 67 -27.64 -17.32 14.27
C SER A 67 -26.92 -15.99 14.03
N TRP A 68 -25.66 -15.92 14.41
CA TRP A 68 -24.82 -14.73 14.29
C TRP A 68 -24.81 -14.17 12.85
N GLY A 69 -25.02 -12.86 12.75
CA GLY A 69 -25.03 -12.14 11.47
C GLY A 69 -26.30 -12.33 10.63
N LYS A 70 -27.38 -12.91 11.20
CA LYS A 70 -28.65 -13.16 10.51
C LYS A 70 -29.78 -12.19 10.87
N GLY A 71 -29.46 -11.04 11.46
CA GLY A 71 -30.41 -9.97 11.64
C GLY A 71 -30.83 -9.31 10.31
N PRO A 72 -31.90 -8.49 10.31
CA PRO A 72 -32.33 -7.74 9.13
C PRO A 72 -31.29 -6.72 8.70
N GLU A 73 -31.38 -6.24 7.47
CA GLU A 73 -30.48 -5.20 6.97
C GLU A 73 -30.55 -3.94 7.84
N LEU A 74 -29.37 -3.38 8.18
CA LEU A 74 -29.26 -2.19 9.00
C LEU A 74 -29.44 -0.93 8.13
N ALA A 75 -30.31 -0.02 8.60
CA ALA A 75 -30.41 1.31 8.01
C ALA A 75 -29.20 2.16 8.46
N LEU A 76 -28.28 2.42 7.54
CA LEU A 76 -27.10 3.25 7.79
C LEU A 76 -27.27 4.64 7.19
N ASP A 77 -26.58 5.63 7.75
CA ASP A 77 -26.38 6.91 7.09
C ASP A 77 -25.23 6.85 6.06
N GLU A 78 -24.96 7.96 5.37
CA GLU A 78 -23.90 8.07 4.35
C GLU A 78 -22.49 7.88 4.93
N ARG A 79 -22.29 8.05 6.24
CA ARG A 79 -21.03 7.86 6.97
C ARG A 79 -20.87 6.45 7.53
N GLY A 80 -21.92 5.63 7.44
CA GLY A 80 -21.93 4.25 7.95
C GLY A 80 -22.40 4.11 9.40
N TRP A 81 -23.02 5.13 10.01
CA TRP A 81 -23.62 5.04 11.33
C TRP A 81 -25.02 4.44 11.26
N VAL A 82 -25.39 3.65 12.26
CA VAL A 82 -26.71 3.01 12.35
C VAL A 82 -27.76 4.06 12.71
N LYS A 83 -28.80 4.20 11.87
CA LYS A 83 -29.89 5.18 12.06
C LYS A 83 -30.98 4.69 12.97
N LYS A 84 -31.31 3.41 12.93
CA LYS A 84 -32.35 2.76 13.72
C LYS A 84 -32.07 1.26 13.84
N LEU A 85 -32.68 0.67 14.86
CA LEU A 85 -32.71 -0.79 15.06
C LEU A 85 -34.16 -1.27 15.06
N GLU A 86 -34.41 -2.44 14.48
CA GLU A 86 -35.69 -3.12 14.58
C GLU A 86 -35.85 -3.81 15.96
N PRO A 87 -37.07 -4.12 16.41
CA PRO A 87 -37.30 -4.82 17.68
C PRO A 87 -36.48 -6.12 17.78
N ASP A 88 -35.95 -6.39 18.97
CA ASP A 88 -35.08 -7.54 19.27
C ASP A 88 -33.80 -7.64 18.42
N CYS A 89 -33.41 -6.55 17.76
CA CYS A 89 -32.17 -6.49 16.94
C CYS A 89 -31.12 -5.58 17.57
N TRP A 90 -29.86 -5.82 17.24
CA TRP A 90 -28.73 -4.94 17.56
C TRP A 90 -27.71 -4.95 16.43
N ALA A 91 -26.85 -3.94 16.40
CA ALA A 91 -25.71 -3.89 15.51
C ALA A 91 -24.43 -4.22 16.29
N GLU A 92 -23.54 -5.00 15.69
CA GLU A 92 -22.32 -5.46 16.34
C GLU A 92 -21.13 -5.29 15.41
N THR A 93 -19.97 -4.94 15.96
CA THR A 93 -18.70 -4.94 15.20
C THR A 93 -17.56 -5.49 16.07
N PRO A 94 -16.73 -6.41 15.53
CA PRO A 94 -15.50 -6.84 16.18
C PRO A 94 -14.43 -5.75 16.10
N LEU A 95 -13.61 -5.69 17.13
CA LEU A 95 -12.45 -4.82 17.27
C LEU A 95 -11.24 -5.64 17.70
N CYS A 96 -10.08 -5.28 17.22
CA CYS A 96 -8.82 -5.95 17.54
C CYS A 96 -8.93 -7.47 17.41
N THR A 97 -9.35 -7.97 16.22
CA THR A 97 -9.43 -9.42 15.95
C THR A 97 -8.01 -9.98 15.78
N ILE A 98 -7.20 -9.78 16.80
CA ILE A 98 -5.78 -10.10 16.87
C ILE A 98 -5.58 -11.21 17.91
N GLU A 99 -4.85 -12.26 17.53
CA GLU A 99 -4.67 -13.42 18.39
C GLU A 99 -3.82 -13.12 19.63
N LYS A 100 -4.14 -13.80 20.73
CA LYS A 100 -3.25 -14.03 21.88
C LYS A 100 -2.59 -12.77 22.48
N GLY A 101 -3.29 -11.65 22.50
CA GLY A 101 -2.82 -10.49 23.26
C GLY A 101 -1.83 -9.59 22.56
N HIS A 102 -1.68 -9.69 21.24
CA HIS A 102 -0.80 -8.83 20.44
C HIS A 102 -1.37 -7.42 20.21
N TYR A 103 -2.08 -6.88 21.21
CA TYR A 103 -2.51 -5.49 21.27
C TYR A 103 -2.62 -5.07 22.76
N PRO A 104 -2.59 -3.76 23.10
CA PRO A 104 -2.54 -3.33 24.49
C PRO A 104 -3.75 -3.77 25.33
N SER A 105 -3.54 -4.38 26.49
CA SER A 105 -4.53 -4.52 27.55
C SER A 105 -4.66 -3.23 28.34
N GLY A 106 -5.81 -2.99 28.99
CA GLY A 106 -5.98 -1.85 29.90
C GLY A 106 -7.34 -1.16 29.79
N ARG A 107 -7.39 0.08 30.28
CA ARG A 107 -8.60 0.90 30.32
C ARG A 107 -8.70 1.72 29.03
N TYR A 108 -9.60 1.31 28.15
CA TYR A 108 -9.92 2.05 26.92
C TYR A 108 -11.03 3.05 27.18
N THR A 109 -10.97 4.21 26.57
CA THR A 109 -12.03 5.21 26.62
C THR A 109 -12.89 5.12 25.36
N VAL A 110 -14.18 4.92 25.57
CA VAL A 110 -15.18 4.95 24.50
C VAL A 110 -15.93 6.27 24.56
N LEU A 111 -15.82 7.06 23.50
CA LEU A 111 -16.51 8.33 23.31
C LEU A 111 -17.52 8.19 22.18
N TYR A 112 -18.67 8.83 22.30
CA TYR A 112 -19.69 8.83 21.26
C TYR A 112 -20.63 10.02 21.43
N GLU A 113 -21.43 10.30 20.41
CA GLU A 113 -22.49 11.29 20.42
C GLU A 113 -23.83 10.61 20.22
N GLY A 114 -24.94 11.33 20.55
CA GLY A 114 -26.29 10.82 20.39
C GLY A 114 -26.75 9.94 21.55
N LYS A 115 -27.95 9.36 21.40
CA LYS A 115 -28.64 8.60 22.45
C LYS A 115 -28.78 7.14 22.05
N GLY A 116 -28.37 6.25 22.93
CA GLY A 116 -28.44 4.81 22.73
C GLY A 116 -27.74 4.03 23.82
N GLU A 117 -27.71 2.72 23.64
CA GLU A 117 -27.07 1.80 24.57
C GLU A 117 -25.93 1.04 23.88
N LEU A 118 -24.72 1.24 24.39
CA LEU A 118 -23.55 0.48 24.00
C LEU A 118 -23.27 -0.60 25.04
N ALA A 119 -22.94 -1.80 24.55
CA ALA A 119 -22.47 -2.94 25.32
C ALA A 119 -21.19 -3.51 24.70
N PHE A 120 -20.46 -4.29 25.50
CA PHE A 120 -19.20 -4.90 25.08
C PHE A 120 -19.18 -6.37 25.50
N THR A 121 -18.55 -7.21 24.66
CA THR A 121 -18.37 -8.65 24.92
C THR A 121 -16.97 -9.10 24.49
N GLY A 122 -16.63 -10.37 24.73
CA GLY A 122 -15.31 -10.92 24.44
C GLY A 122 -14.27 -10.45 25.45
N ALA A 123 -13.17 -9.89 24.97
CA ALA A 123 -12.06 -9.42 25.80
C ALA A 123 -12.35 -8.12 26.58
N ALA A 124 -13.52 -7.48 26.39
CA ALA A 124 -13.85 -6.20 27.01
C ALA A 124 -15.05 -6.29 27.97
N SER A 125 -15.01 -5.55 29.07
CA SER A 125 -16.10 -5.35 30.02
C SER A 125 -16.20 -3.88 30.41
N ILE A 126 -17.42 -3.39 30.72
CA ILE A 126 -17.64 -2.01 31.18
C ILE A 126 -17.10 -1.86 32.60
N ALA A 127 -16.19 -0.91 32.81
CA ALA A 127 -15.68 -0.54 34.13
C ALA A 127 -16.42 0.70 34.70
N GLU A 128 -16.69 1.71 33.85
CA GLU A 128 -17.41 2.94 34.21
C GLU A 128 -18.31 3.36 33.04
N LYS A 129 -19.49 3.93 33.38
CA LYS A 129 -20.43 4.44 32.37
C LYS A 129 -20.95 5.82 32.77
N LYS A 130 -20.76 6.79 31.88
CA LYS A 130 -21.32 8.14 31.95
C LYS A 130 -21.97 8.47 30.61
N PRO A 131 -22.84 9.46 30.53
CA PRO A 131 -23.37 9.92 29.24
C PRO A 131 -22.24 10.22 28.26
N ASN A 132 -22.33 9.66 27.06
CA ASN A 132 -21.38 9.84 25.95
C ASN A 132 -19.92 9.43 26.24
N ARG A 133 -19.63 8.79 27.38
CA ARG A 133 -18.32 8.31 27.78
C ARG A 133 -18.42 7.02 28.58
N ILE A 134 -17.77 5.97 28.10
CA ILE A 134 -17.68 4.67 28.78
C ILE A 134 -16.19 4.32 28.91
N ILE A 135 -15.79 3.82 30.08
CA ILE A 135 -14.50 3.16 30.24
C ILE A 135 -14.74 1.66 30.19
N ILE A 136 -14.01 1.00 29.31
CA ILE A 136 -13.97 -0.46 29.24
C ILE A 136 -12.61 -0.98 29.71
N GLN A 137 -12.64 -2.08 30.46
CA GLN A 137 -11.45 -2.87 30.79
C GLN A 137 -11.28 -3.93 29.71
N VAL A 138 -10.15 -3.89 29.01
CA VAL A 138 -9.78 -4.84 27.96
C VAL A 138 -8.68 -5.77 28.47
N ASP A 139 -8.87 -7.07 28.30
CA ASP A 139 -7.88 -8.11 28.53
C ASP A 139 -7.55 -8.79 27.19
N ALA A 140 -6.50 -8.31 26.53
CA ALA A 140 -6.11 -8.74 25.19
C ALA A 140 -5.77 -10.24 25.12
N ALA A 141 -5.35 -10.86 26.23
CA ALA A 141 -5.08 -12.30 26.29
C ALA A 141 -6.32 -13.17 26.00
N LYS A 142 -7.52 -12.60 26.15
CA LYS A 142 -8.80 -13.25 25.80
C LYS A 142 -9.14 -13.17 24.31
N GLY A 143 -8.35 -12.52 23.49
CA GLY A 143 -8.56 -12.34 22.07
C GLY A 143 -9.32 -11.07 21.72
N SER A 144 -10.17 -11.09 20.69
CA SER A 144 -10.94 -9.95 20.22
C SER A 144 -12.05 -9.51 21.19
N PHE A 145 -12.50 -8.27 21.05
CA PHE A 145 -13.70 -7.80 21.72
C PHE A 145 -14.70 -7.23 20.71
N PHE A 146 -15.95 -7.12 21.13
CA PHE A 146 -17.06 -6.66 20.29
C PHE A 146 -17.73 -5.46 20.93
N LEU A 147 -18.00 -4.45 20.11
CA LEU A 147 -18.88 -3.35 20.46
C LEU A 147 -20.26 -3.66 19.90
N GLN A 148 -21.28 -3.55 20.74
CA GLN A 148 -22.67 -3.78 20.40
C GLN A 148 -23.47 -2.50 20.63
N LEU A 149 -24.23 -2.07 19.63
CA LEU A 149 -25.23 -1.02 19.72
C LEU A 149 -26.60 -1.70 19.97
N ARG A 150 -27.04 -1.71 21.24
CA ARG A 150 -28.19 -2.45 21.72
C ARG A 150 -29.52 -1.68 21.62
N ALA A 151 -29.43 -0.36 21.74
CA ALA A 151 -30.56 0.54 21.56
C ALA A 151 -30.10 1.85 20.95
N ILE A 152 -30.99 2.53 20.25
CA ILE A 152 -30.73 3.80 19.59
C ILE A 152 -31.99 4.65 19.61
N ASP A 153 -31.83 5.94 19.85
CA ASP A 153 -32.91 6.92 19.62
C ASP A 153 -32.81 7.38 18.14
N PRO A 154 -33.80 7.05 17.29
CA PRO A 154 -33.75 7.45 15.88
C PRO A 154 -33.79 8.97 15.67
N ALA A 155 -34.22 9.77 16.67
CA ALA A 155 -34.20 11.23 16.59
C ALA A 155 -32.82 11.83 16.89
N ASP A 156 -31.97 11.10 17.63
CA ASP A 156 -30.57 11.48 17.94
C ASP A 156 -29.68 10.22 17.96
N PRO A 157 -29.42 9.62 16.79
CA PRO A 157 -28.75 8.33 16.71
C PRO A 157 -27.29 8.40 17.17
N VAL A 158 -26.84 7.28 17.75
CA VAL A 158 -25.42 7.12 18.17
C VAL A 158 -24.49 7.22 16.96
N ARG A 159 -23.50 8.10 17.06
CA ARG A 159 -22.51 8.40 16.01
C ARG A 159 -21.19 8.83 16.62
N ASN A 160 -20.20 9.06 15.78
CA ASN A 160 -18.87 9.52 16.16
C ASN A 160 -18.24 8.67 17.28
N ILE A 161 -18.49 7.35 17.23
CA ILE A 161 -17.89 6.42 18.19
C ILE A 161 -16.36 6.42 18.01
N ARG A 162 -15.66 6.51 19.13
CA ARG A 162 -14.20 6.35 19.24
C ARG A 162 -13.92 5.33 20.33
N VAL A 163 -12.98 4.44 20.10
CA VAL A 163 -12.49 3.48 21.09
C VAL A 163 -11.00 3.71 21.22
N VAL A 164 -10.66 4.57 22.18
CA VAL A 164 -9.31 5.13 22.32
C VAL A 164 -8.48 4.25 23.25
N MET A 165 -7.29 3.87 22.79
CA MET A 165 -6.32 3.10 23.55
C MET A 165 -5.96 3.76 24.89
N PRO A 166 -5.49 2.98 25.90
CA PRO A 166 -5.04 3.51 27.17
C PRO A 166 -4.02 4.63 27.04
N GLY A 167 -4.22 5.74 27.76
CA GLY A 167 -3.30 6.88 27.80
C GLY A 167 -3.46 7.92 26.69
N PHE A 168 -4.37 7.73 25.72
CA PHE A 168 -4.53 8.68 24.60
C PHE A 168 -5.84 9.48 24.62
N GLU A 169 -6.67 9.39 25.67
CA GLU A 169 -7.97 10.06 25.71
C GLU A 169 -7.89 11.57 25.45
N GLU A 170 -6.89 12.25 26.01
CA GLU A 170 -6.73 13.70 25.89
C GLU A 170 -6.05 14.13 24.58
N THR A 171 -5.41 13.19 23.89
CA THR A 171 -4.51 13.53 22.76
C THR A 171 -4.98 12.96 21.41
N TYR A 172 -5.86 11.95 21.38
CA TYR A 172 -6.21 11.20 20.16
C TYR A 172 -6.65 12.08 18.99
N ALA A 173 -7.30 13.20 19.24
CA ALA A 173 -7.78 14.11 18.20
C ALA A 173 -6.61 14.85 17.48
N LYS A 174 -5.52 15.14 18.20
CA LYS A 174 -4.32 15.80 17.66
C LYS A 174 -3.22 14.80 17.30
N GLN A 175 -3.27 13.62 17.88
CA GLN A 175 -2.29 12.54 17.71
C GLN A 175 -3.01 11.23 17.35
N PRO A 176 -3.58 11.14 16.12
CA PRO A 176 -4.40 10.00 15.74
C PRO A 176 -3.60 8.72 15.53
N PHE A 177 -2.31 8.82 15.23
CA PHE A 177 -1.44 7.68 15.00
C PHE A 177 -0.82 7.17 16.30
N ASN A 178 -0.70 5.85 16.40
CA ASN A 178 0.03 5.20 17.48
C ASN A 178 1.50 5.63 17.46
N PRO A 179 2.06 6.14 18.58
CA PRO A 179 3.47 6.54 18.64
C PRO A 179 4.46 5.42 18.28
N ASP A 180 4.16 4.17 18.63
CA ASP A 180 5.02 3.02 18.31
C ASP A 180 5.04 2.75 16.81
N PHE A 181 3.91 2.91 16.13
CA PHE A 181 3.83 2.85 14.67
C PHE A 181 4.69 3.95 14.04
N LEU A 182 4.56 5.21 14.49
CA LEU A 182 5.36 6.31 13.98
C LEU A 182 6.87 6.11 14.24
N ALA A 183 7.23 5.63 15.42
CA ALA A 183 8.63 5.38 15.79
C ALA A 183 9.26 4.25 14.96
N ARG A 184 8.48 3.19 14.67
CA ARG A 184 8.93 2.04 13.88
C ARG A 184 9.31 2.45 12.46
N TRP A 185 8.52 3.30 11.82
CA TRP A 185 8.70 3.69 10.42
C TRP A 185 9.37 5.05 10.24
N ARG A 186 10.00 5.57 11.29
CA ARG A 186 10.79 6.80 11.18
C ARG A 186 11.89 6.64 10.14
N GLY A 187 12.00 7.63 9.23
CA GLY A 187 13.07 7.67 8.22
C GLY A 187 12.79 6.86 6.96
N ILE A 188 11.62 6.24 6.83
CA ILE A 188 11.16 5.66 5.56
C ILE A 188 10.99 6.79 4.54
N ALA A 189 11.53 6.60 3.32
CA ALA A 189 11.53 7.64 2.29
C ALA A 189 10.16 7.88 1.66
N CYS A 190 9.34 6.85 1.53
CA CYS A 190 8.05 6.91 0.85
C CYS A 190 7.07 5.88 1.43
N PHE A 191 5.82 6.26 1.63
CA PHE A 191 4.72 5.34 1.92
C PHE A 191 3.85 5.13 0.68
N ARG A 192 3.72 3.87 0.25
CA ARG A 192 2.78 3.49 -0.80
C ARG A 192 1.47 3.06 -0.18
N PHE A 193 0.38 3.70 -0.59
CA PHE A 193 -0.94 3.60 0.02
C PHE A 193 -1.89 2.65 -0.72
N MET A 194 -1.38 1.68 -1.46
CA MET A 194 -2.20 0.77 -2.26
C MET A 194 -3.31 0.09 -1.43
N ASP A 195 -2.95 -0.53 -0.30
CA ASP A 195 -3.91 -1.20 0.59
C ASP A 195 -4.71 -0.22 1.44
N TRP A 196 -4.11 0.90 1.87
CA TRP A 196 -4.83 1.95 2.58
C TRP A 196 -5.93 2.58 1.74
N MET A 197 -5.73 2.71 0.44
CA MET A 197 -6.75 3.18 -0.51
C MET A 197 -7.71 2.07 -0.96
N LYS A 198 -7.50 0.81 -0.55
CA LYS A 198 -8.25 -0.36 -1.02
C LYS A 198 -8.34 -0.38 -2.55
N THR A 199 -7.20 -0.21 -3.19
CA THR A 199 -7.10 0.00 -4.64
C THR A 199 -7.57 -1.19 -5.45
N ASN A 200 -7.23 -2.42 -5.00
CA ASN A 200 -7.64 -3.64 -5.68
C ASN A 200 -9.16 -3.81 -5.67
N GLY A 201 -9.75 -3.84 -6.86
CA GLY A 201 -11.20 -3.99 -7.02
C GLY A 201 -12.02 -2.82 -6.46
N SER A 202 -11.42 -1.64 -6.30
CA SER A 202 -12.09 -0.44 -5.81
C SER A 202 -13.41 -0.18 -6.55
N LYS A 203 -14.41 0.26 -5.81
CA LYS A 203 -15.72 0.68 -6.36
C LYS A 203 -15.87 2.19 -6.44
N ILE A 204 -14.85 2.93 -6.07
CA ILE A 204 -14.84 4.39 -6.05
C ILE A 204 -14.64 4.91 -7.46
N GLY A 205 -15.62 5.66 -7.97
CA GLY A 205 -15.59 6.31 -9.28
C GLY A 205 -15.63 7.82 -9.19
N THR A 206 -16.40 8.37 -8.25
CA THR A 206 -16.64 9.81 -8.11
C THR A 206 -16.12 10.35 -6.78
N TRP A 207 -15.85 11.66 -6.73
CA TRP A 207 -15.35 12.32 -5.52
C TRP A 207 -16.29 12.19 -4.32
N SER A 208 -17.60 12.12 -4.54
CA SER A 208 -18.60 11.95 -3.48
C SER A 208 -18.49 10.60 -2.75
N GLU A 209 -18.00 9.57 -3.44
CA GLU A 209 -17.84 8.20 -2.93
C GLU A 209 -16.55 7.98 -2.14
N ARG A 210 -15.63 8.96 -2.15
CA ARG A 210 -14.35 8.85 -1.46
C ARG A 210 -14.50 8.55 0.04
N PRO A 211 -13.54 7.91 0.69
CA PRO A 211 -13.50 7.84 2.14
C PRO A 211 -13.32 9.24 2.74
N LYS A 212 -13.97 9.51 3.86
CA LYS A 212 -13.96 10.80 4.55
C LYS A 212 -13.48 10.63 6.00
N PRO A 213 -12.82 11.66 6.59
CA PRO A 213 -12.26 11.58 7.95
C PRO A 213 -13.28 11.26 9.05
N ASP A 214 -14.57 11.58 8.81
CA ASP A 214 -15.69 11.34 9.70
C ASP A 214 -16.54 10.10 9.36
N ASP A 215 -16.09 9.27 8.39
CA ASP A 215 -16.66 7.94 8.17
C ASP A 215 -16.54 7.09 9.46
N ALA A 216 -17.52 6.25 9.70
CA ALA A 216 -17.57 5.40 10.89
C ALA A 216 -16.35 4.49 11.00
N SER A 217 -15.91 3.93 9.87
CA SER A 217 -14.73 3.07 9.77
C SER A 217 -14.02 3.25 8.46
N TYR A 218 -12.69 3.06 8.47
CA TYR A 218 -11.85 3.11 7.27
C TYR A 218 -11.77 1.77 6.52
N THR A 219 -12.36 0.71 7.09
CA THR A 219 -12.29 -0.63 6.50
C THR A 219 -13.19 -0.81 5.27
N LEU A 220 -14.16 0.08 5.05
CA LEU A 220 -15.13 -0.07 3.97
C LEU A 220 -14.62 0.47 2.64
N ARG A 221 -14.15 1.71 2.63
CA ARG A 221 -13.75 2.44 1.42
C ARG A 221 -12.26 2.77 1.37
N GLY A 222 -11.53 2.51 2.42
CA GLY A 222 -10.13 2.87 2.59
C GLY A 222 -9.95 4.05 3.54
N ILE A 223 -8.70 4.43 3.74
CA ILE A 223 -8.29 5.54 4.60
C ILE A 223 -8.40 6.86 3.81
N PRO A 224 -8.94 7.93 4.39
CA PRO A 224 -9.06 9.24 3.74
C PRO A 224 -7.70 9.82 3.33
N VAL A 225 -7.68 10.54 2.21
CA VAL A 225 -6.45 11.17 1.69
C VAL A 225 -5.84 12.14 2.71
N GLU A 226 -6.66 12.83 3.49
CA GLU A 226 -6.23 13.76 4.53
C GLU A 226 -5.41 13.06 5.62
N VAL A 227 -5.77 11.82 5.97
CA VAL A 227 -5.06 11.00 6.97
C VAL A 227 -3.73 10.49 6.40
N MET A 228 -3.71 10.06 5.13
CA MET A 228 -2.48 9.64 4.46
C MET A 228 -1.48 10.79 4.33
N VAL A 229 -1.96 11.98 3.99
CA VAL A 229 -1.16 13.22 3.94
C VAL A 229 -0.60 13.58 5.32
N ASP A 230 -1.43 13.50 6.39
CA ASP A 230 -0.97 13.76 7.76
C ASP A 230 0.15 12.79 8.18
N LEU A 231 0.05 11.50 7.83
CA LEU A 231 1.11 10.53 8.07
C LEU A 231 2.42 10.92 7.38
N CYS A 232 2.36 11.26 6.08
CA CYS A 232 3.54 11.66 5.31
C CYS A 232 4.20 12.91 5.91
N ASN A 233 3.41 13.91 6.30
CA ASN A 233 3.91 15.13 6.93
C ASN A 233 4.63 14.86 8.26
N ARG A 234 4.05 14.02 9.11
CA ARG A 234 4.64 13.64 10.42
C ARG A 234 5.92 12.84 10.25
N GLN A 235 5.97 11.97 9.27
CA GLN A 235 7.12 11.11 8.98
C GLN A 235 8.17 11.78 8.09
N LYS A 236 7.83 12.92 7.47
CA LYS A 236 8.65 13.59 6.44
C LYS A 236 8.99 12.63 5.29
N ALA A 237 8.00 11.85 4.86
CA ALA A 237 8.11 10.84 3.82
C ALA A 237 7.29 11.25 2.58
N ASP A 238 7.78 10.91 1.40
CA ASP A 238 7.04 11.06 0.16
C ASP A 238 5.77 10.20 0.16
N ALA A 239 4.77 10.61 -0.62
CA ALA A 239 3.49 9.91 -0.73
C ALA A 239 3.36 9.20 -2.08
N TRP A 240 2.96 7.93 -2.09
CA TRP A 240 2.66 7.19 -3.31
C TRP A 240 1.18 6.79 -3.31
N PHE A 241 0.40 7.41 -4.19
CA PHE A 241 -1.03 7.16 -4.32
C PHE A 241 -1.35 6.33 -5.57
N CYS A 242 -2.29 5.39 -5.41
CA CYS A 242 -2.77 4.49 -6.47
C CYS A 242 -4.19 4.91 -6.86
N MET A 243 -4.36 5.71 -7.94
CA MET A 243 -5.67 6.23 -8.34
C MET A 243 -6.63 5.09 -8.71
N PRO A 244 -7.82 5.01 -8.10
CA PRO A 244 -8.78 3.94 -8.38
C PRO A 244 -9.08 3.82 -9.87
N HIS A 245 -9.20 2.60 -10.36
CA HIS A 245 -9.41 2.37 -11.80
C HIS A 245 -10.72 2.95 -12.35
N LEU A 246 -11.76 3.09 -11.50
CA LEU A 246 -13.03 3.71 -11.88
C LEU A 246 -13.05 5.24 -11.71
N ALA A 247 -12.01 5.83 -11.09
CA ALA A 247 -11.99 7.26 -10.79
C ALA A 247 -12.11 8.11 -12.05
N ASP A 248 -13.10 9.02 -12.06
CA ASP A 248 -13.27 10.03 -13.09
C ASP A 248 -12.24 11.17 -12.94
N ASP A 249 -12.21 12.09 -13.90
CA ASP A 249 -11.26 13.19 -13.90
C ASP A 249 -11.50 14.20 -12.76
N ASP A 250 -12.77 14.38 -12.33
CA ASP A 250 -13.11 15.23 -11.17
C ASP A 250 -12.56 14.63 -9.87
N TYR A 251 -12.69 13.32 -9.69
CA TYR A 251 -12.08 12.63 -8.56
C TYR A 251 -10.56 12.83 -8.53
N VAL A 252 -9.88 12.60 -9.65
CA VAL A 252 -8.41 12.73 -9.76
C VAL A 252 -7.99 14.18 -9.45
N ARG A 253 -8.69 15.17 -10.01
CA ARG A 253 -8.41 16.60 -9.79
C ARG A 253 -8.56 16.98 -8.32
N ARG A 254 -9.68 16.67 -7.69
CA ARG A 254 -9.94 17.01 -6.28
C ARG A 254 -9.02 16.27 -5.31
N PHE A 255 -8.67 15.03 -5.64
CA PHE A 255 -7.66 14.30 -4.87
C PHE A 255 -6.30 15.02 -4.93
N ALA A 256 -5.87 15.41 -6.12
CA ALA A 256 -4.62 16.16 -6.33
C ALA A 256 -4.64 17.52 -5.60
N GLU A 257 -5.76 18.25 -5.64
CA GLU A 257 -5.95 19.54 -4.93
C GLU A 257 -5.83 19.35 -3.40
N THR A 258 -6.45 18.29 -2.87
CA THR A 258 -6.35 17.95 -1.44
C THR A 258 -4.92 17.64 -1.04
N VAL A 259 -4.20 16.85 -1.84
CA VAL A 259 -2.78 16.55 -1.60
C VAL A 259 -1.91 17.80 -1.71
N LYS A 260 -2.09 18.61 -2.77
CA LYS A 260 -1.33 19.86 -2.95
C LYS A 260 -1.47 20.79 -1.76
N THR A 261 -2.70 20.92 -1.24
CA THR A 261 -3.01 21.83 -0.12
C THR A 261 -2.48 21.31 1.20
N GLY A 262 -2.55 20.01 1.42
CA GLY A 262 -2.25 19.40 2.73
C GLY A 262 -0.82 18.89 2.89
N LEU A 263 -0.17 18.45 1.81
CA LEU A 263 1.15 17.83 1.89
C LEU A 263 2.25 18.89 1.91
N ASN A 264 3.19 18.74 2.86
CA ASN A 264 4.37 19.60 2.96
C ASN A 264 5.02 19.82 1.57
N PRO A 265 5.30 21.06 1.16
CA PRO A 265 5.84 21.39 -0.15
C PRO A 265 7.18 20.74 -0.48
N ASP A 266 7.97 20.35 0.51
CA ASP A 266 9.25 19.68 0.32
C ASP A 266 9.12 18.20 -0.06
N LEU A 267 7.92 17.61 0.11
CA LEU A 267 7.66 16.20 -0.19
C LEU A 267 7.17 16.01 -1.62
N LYS A 268 7.57 14.89 -2.22
CA LYS A 268 7.15 14.45 -3.56
C LYS A 268 5.92 13.56 -3.48
N VAL A 269 5.27 13.45 -4.64
CA VAL A 269 4.09 12.60 -4.82
C VAL A 269 4.35 11.64 -5.97
N TYR A 270 4.32 10.34 -5.70
CA TYR A 270 4.28 9.29 -6.69
C TYR A 270 2.81 9.04 -7.09
N ILE A 271 2.54 9.02 -8.38
CA ILE A 271 1.19 8.90 -8.93
C ILE A 271 1.14 7.68 -9.82
N GLU A 272 0.35 6.71 -9.42
CA GLU A 272 0.15 5.44 -10.12
C GLU A 272 -1.33 5.28 -10.52
N PHE A 273 -1.60 4.75 -11.69
CA PHE A 273 -2.93 4.32 -12.08
C PHE A 273 -3.20 2.92 -11.56
N SER A 274 -4.11 2.81 -10.58
CA SER A 274 -4.56 1.55 -9.98
C SER A 274 -3.42 0.73 -9.35
N ASN A 275 -3.52 -0.57 -9.40
CA ASN A 275 -2.49 -1.53 -8.97
C ASN A 275 -2.50 -2.74 -9.90
N GLU A 276 -1.31 -3.16 -10.36
CA GLU A 276 -1.11 -4.39 -11.14
C GLU A 276 -2.17 -4.63 -12.23
N VAL A 277 -2.49 -3.63 -13.03
CA VAL A 277 -3.50 -3.75 -14.11
C VAL A 277 -3.09 -4.81 -15.15
N TRP A 278 -1.81 -5.17 -15.21
CA TRP A 278 -1.30 -6.27 -16.02
C TRP A 278 -1.72 -7.67 -15.48
N ASN A 279 -2.16 -7.77 -14.23
CA ASN A 279 -2.49 -9.02 -13.56
C ASN A 279 -3.98 -9.37 -13.77
N GLY A 280 -4.26 -10.34 -14.64
CA GLY A 280 -5.61 -10.77 -14.99
C GLY A 280 -6.46 -11.33 -13.85
N MET A 281 -5.89 -11.54 -12.64
CA MET A 281 -6.64 -11.95 -11.45
C MET A 281 -7.46 -10.81 -10.86
N PHE A 282 -7.09 -9.55 -11.12
CA PHE A 282 -7.74 -8.39 -10.53
C PHE A 282 -8.87 -7.82 -11.40
N ALA A 283 -9.91 -7.30 -10.75
CA ALA A 283 -11.04 -6.68 -11.42
C ALA A 283 -10.63 -5.47 -12.28
N GLN A 284 -9.67 -4.69 -11.83
CA GLN A 284 -9.14 -3.54 -12.56
C GLN A 284 -8.48 -3.93 -13.88
N SER A 285 -7.84 -5.10 -13.96
CA SER A 285 -7.26 -5.62 -15.21
C SER A 285 -8.34 -5.92 -16.24
N LYS A 286 -9.38 -6.62 -15.81
CA LYS A 286 -10.53 -6.94 -16.67
C LYS A 286 -11.21 -5.68 -17.18
N TRP A 287 -11.49 -4.73 -16.29
CA TRP A 287 -12.13 -3.47 -16.64
C TRP A 287 -11.27 -2.65 -17.62
N ALA A 288 -9.97 -2.52 -17.37
CA ALA A 288 -9.05 -1.81 -18.26
C ALA A 288 -8.97 -2.45 -19.64
N GLY A 289 -8.98 -3.79 -19.69
CA GLY A 289 -9.05 -4.54 -20.95
C GLY A 289 -10.32 -4.23 -21.75
N GLU A 290 -11.47 -4.19 -21.10
CA GLU A 290 -12.74 -3.81 -21.72
C GLU A 290 -12.72 -2.37 -22.26
N GLN A 291 -12.16 -1.40 -21.50
CA GLN A 291 -12.02 -0.02 -21.96
C GLN A 291 -11.05 0.07 -23.15
N GLY A 292 -9.90 -0.61 -23.09
CA GLY A 292 -8.93 -0.60 -24.17
C GLY A 292 -9.47 -1.23 -25.47
N ILE A 293 -10.27 -2.28 -25.37
CA ILE A 293 -10.97 -2.87 -26.56
C ILE A 293 -11.97 -1.87 -27.14
N LYS A 294 -12.79 -1.22 -26.30
CA LYS A 294 -13.74 -0.20 -26.77
C LYS A 294 -13.06 0.95 -27.50
N LEU A 295 -11.85 1.31 -27.09
CA LEU A 295 -11.04 2.36 -27.72
C LEU A 295 -10.22 1.86 -28.92
N GLY A 296 -10.29 0.57 -29.25
CA GLY A 296 -9.57 -0.02 -30.38
C GLY A 296 -8.07 -0.19 -30.15
N PHE A 297 -7.57 -0.22 -28.90
CA PHE A 297 -6.14 -0.25 -28.59
C PHE A 297 -5.49 -1.61 -28.87
N ALA A 298 -6.22 -2.71 -28.73
CA ALA A 298 -5.80 -4.05 -29.10
C ALA A 298 -7.01 -4.99 -29.23
N LYS A 299 -6.79 -6.15 -29.86
CA LYS A 299 -7.83 -7.20 -29.99
C LYS A 299 -7.91 -8.10 -28.75
N GLN A 300 -6.78 -8.30 -28.08
CA GLN A 300 -6.70 -9.17 -26.92
C GLN A 300 -6.89 -8.37 -25.61
N PRO A 301 -7.74 -8.84 -24.68
CA PRO A 301 -8.08 -8.11 -23.46
C PRO A 301 -6.86 -7.71 -22.61
N TRP A 302 -5.88 -8.61 -22.45
CA TRP A 302 -4.68 -8.32 -21.67
C TRP A 302 -3.80 -7.25 -22.32
N GLU A 303 -3.60 -7.29 -23.64
CA GLU A 303 -2.84 -6.29 -24.38
C GLU A 303 -3.54 -4.93 -24.36
N ALA A 304 -4.88 -4.94 -24.49
CA ALA A 304 -5.72 -3.76 -24.37
C ALA A 304 -5.63 -3.14 -22.96
N ALA A 305 -5.54 -3.96 -21.89
CA ALA A 305 -5.35 -3.49 -20.53
C ALA A 305 -4.00 -2.79 -20.34
N TRP A 306 -2.91 -3.32 -20.91
CA TRP A 306 -1.60 -2.70 -20.85
C TRP A 306 -1.58 -1.36 -21.58
N ALA A 307 -2.15 -1.30 -22.78
CA ALA A 307 -2.28 -0.07 -23.54
C ALA A 307 -3.17 0.96 -22.82
N PHE A 308 -4.28 0.54 -22.22
CA PHE A 308 -5.15 1.41 -21.44
C PHE A 308 -4.46 1.93 -20.19
N THR A 309 -3.61 1.12 -19.53
CA THR A 309 -2.80 1.57 -18.39
C THR A 309 -1.93 2.76 -18.78
N ALA A 310 -1.20 2.68 -19.88
CA ALA A 310 -0.40 3.79 -20.39
C ALA A 310 -1.26 5.03 -20.69
N TYR A 311 -2.35 4.84 -21.44
CA TYR A 311 -3.26 5.90 -21.84
C TYR A 311 -3.87 6.65 -20.64
N ARG A 312 -4.42 5.89 -19.66
CA ARG A 312 -5.05 6.49 -18.49
C ARG A 312 -4.03 7.12 -17.53
N SER A 313 -2.87 6.51 -17.36
CA SER A 313 -1.77 7.10 -16.60
C SER A 313 -1.40 8.49 -17.11
N VAL A 314 -1.21 8.65 -18.41
CA VAL A 314 -0.87 9.96 -19.02
C VAL A 314 -1.97 11.01 -18.78
N GLN A 315 -3.26 10.63 -18.85
CA GLN A 315 -4.36 11.54 -18.53
C GLN A 315 -4.29 12.00 -17.07
N ILE A 316 -4.09 11.06 -16.16
CA ILE A 316 -3.94 11.32 -14.71
C ILE A 316 -2.75 12.25 -14.48
N PHE A 317 -1.60 12.00 -15.09
CA PHE A 317 -0.41 12.85 -14.95
C PHE A 317 -0.68 14.31 -15.35
N ARG A 318 -1.37 14.52 -16.46
CA ARG A 318 -1.74 15.88 -16.93
C ARG A 318 -2.62 16.60 -15.92
N ILE A 319 -3.63 15.94 -15.36
CA ILE A 319 -4.49 16.52 -14.32
C ILE A 319 -3.66 16.94 -13.10
N TRP A 320 -2.76 16.07 -12.63
CA TRP A 320 -1.88 16.39 -11.51
C TRP A 320 -0.91 17.53 -11.82
N GLU A 321 -0.32 17.56 -13.02
CA GLU A 321 0.56 18.65 -13.46
C GLU A 321 -0.19 20.00 -13.50
N GLU A 322 -1.41 20.04 -14.03
CA GLU A 322 -2.27 21.23 -14.02
C GLU A 322 -2.53 21.69 -12.58
N VAL A 323 -2.97 20.79 -11.70
CA VAL A 323 -3.25 21.12 -10.30
C VAL A 323 -2.01 21.62 -9.59
N PHE A 324 -0.86 20.96 -9.73
CA PHE A 324 0.39 21.35 -9.05
C PHE A 324 1.06 22.57 -9.65
N GLY A 325 0.70 22.97 -10.87
CA GLY A 325 1.34 24.05 -11.61
C GLY A 325 2.70 23.64 -12.18
N GLY A 326 2.89 22.37 -12.47
CA GLY A 326 4.10 21.78 -13.02
C GLY A 326 4.44 20.44 -12.38
N ARG A 327 5.58 19.85 -12.78
CA ARG A 327 5.95 18.47 -12.43
C ARG A 327 7.03 18.34 -11.34
N GLN A 328 7.50 19.43 -10.77
CA GLN A 328 8.70 19.44 -9.89
C GLN A 328 8.54 18.55 -8.64
N ARG A 329 7.30 18.43 -8.13
CA ARG A 329 6.95 17.60 -6.97
C ARG A 329 6.38 16.23 -7.34
N LEU A 330 6.17 15.97 -8.64
CA LEU A 330 5.48 14.78 -9.10
C LEU A 330 6.48 13.74 -9.59
N MET A 331 6.20 12.48 -9.26
CA MET A 331 6.85 11.29 -9.76
C MET A 331 5.79 10.47 -10.51
N ARG A 332 5.78 10.57 -11.83
CA ARG A 332 4.79 9.97 -12.72
C ARG A 332 5.18 8.52 -12.99
N VAL A 333 4.38 7.58 -12.47
CA VAL A 333 4.69 6.17 -12.41
C VAL A 333 4.00 5.40 -13.53
N LEU A 334 4.76 4.70 -14.37
CA LEU A 334 4.25 3.67 -15.26
C LEU A 334 4.52 2.29 -14.64
N PRO A 335 3.49 1.59 -14.11
CA PRO A 335 3.67 0.29 -13.48
C PRO A 335 3.70 -0.84 -14.51
N SER A 336 4.50 -1.87 -14.25
CA SER A 336 4.64 -3.04 -15.11
C SER A 336 4.91 -4.33 -14.34
N GLN A 337 4.84 -5.46 -15.07
CA GLN A 337 5.16 -6.79 -14.57
C GLN A 337 6.67 -7.04 -14.64
N ALA A 338 7.31 -7.26 -13.48
CA ALA A 338 8.76 -7.50 -13.40
C ALA A 338 9.23 -8.67 -14.28
N ALA A 339 8.46 -9.78 -14.27
CA ALA A 339 8.80 -10.99 -15.01
C ALA A 339 8.64 -10.88 -16.54
N SER A 340 7.98 -9.84 -17.06
CA SER A 340 7.69 -9.72 -18.49
C SER A 340 8.17 -8.40 -19.08
N PRO A 341 9.37 -8.37 -19.70
CA PRO A 341 9.84 -7.21 -20.48
C PRO A 341 8.85 -6.71 -21.53
N ASN A 342 8.08 -7.62 -22.15
CA ASN A 342 7.09 -7.26 -23.16
C ASN A 342 5.96 -6.37 -22.60
N VAL A 343 5.52 -6.61 -21.36
CA VAL A 343 4.53 -5.74 -20.70
C VAL A 343 5.11 -4.33 -20.54
N SER A 344 6.35 -4.22 -20.07
CA SER A 344 7.03 -2.93 -19.90
C SER A 344 7.17 -2.19 -21.22
N GLU A 345 7.67 -2.85 -22.25
CA GLU A 345 7.81 -2.25 -23.59
C GLU A 345 6.44 -1.75 -24.10
N ARG A 346 5.38 -2.56 -23.95
CA ARG A 346 4.04 -2.19 -24.42
C ARG A 346 3.47 -0.99 -23.67
N VAL A 347 3.61 -0.95 -22.35
CA VAL A 347 3.15 0.17 -21.51
C VAL A 347 3.92 1.44 -21.85
N LEU A 348 5.23 1.35 -21.95
CA LEU A 348 6.10 2.51 -22.20
C LEU A 348 5.89 3.12 -23.59
N THR A 349 5.78 2.27 -24.62
CA THR A 349 5.74 2.73 -26.02
C THR A 349 4.34 3.10 -26.50
N PHE A 350 3.29 2.68 -25.79
CA PHE A 350 1.93 3.03 -26.21
C PHE A 350 1.71 4.54 -26.20
N GLN A 351 1.49 5.12 -27.39
CA GLN A 351 1.36 6.57 -27.60
C GLN A 351 2.50 7.40 -26.94
N ASP A 352 3.71 6.85 -26.94
CA ASP A 352 4.91 7.47 -26.34
C ASP A 352 4.74 7.81 -24.85
N ALA A 353 4.01 7.01 -24.08
CA ALA A 353 3.72 7.26 -22.66
C ALA A 353 4.99 7.49 -21.82
N TYR A 354 6.13 6.83 -22.17
CA TYR A 354 7.40 7.03 -21.49
C TYR A 354 7.88 8.50 -21.48
N LYS A 355 7.52 9.30 -22.49
CA LYS A 355 7.86 10.74 -22.55
C LYS A 355 7.14 11.58 -21.49
N GLN A 356 6.06 11.04 -20.92
CA GLN A 356 5.24 11.68 -19.90
C GLN A 356 5.44 11.09 -18.50
N ALA A 357 6.39 10.14 -18.34
CA ALA A 357 6.68 9.46 -17.09
C ALA A 357 8.05 9.86 -16.54
N ASP A 358 8.28 9.59 -15.26
CA ASP A 358 9.56 9.78 -14.58
C ASP A 358 10.18 8.43 -14.18
N VAL A 359 9.35 7.42 -13.93
CA VAL A 359 9.79 6.12 -13.45
C VAL A 359 9.04 4.96 -14.13
N LEU A 360 9.75 3.86 -14.37
CA LEU A 360 9.19 2.53 -14.58
C LEU A 360 9.15 1.83 -13.22
N ALA A 361 7.98 1.33 -12.82
CA ALA A 361 7.79 0.67 -11.54
C ALA A 361 7.49 -0.83 -11.71
N ILE A 362 8.16 -1.68 -10.94
CA ILE A 362 8.03 -3.14 -10.99
C ILE A 362 7.85 -3.74 -9.59
N ALA A 363 7.47 -5.02 -9.52
CA ALA A 363 7.49 -5.82 -8.28
C ALA A 363 8.40 -7.04 -8.46
N PRO A 364 9.72 -6.90 -8.25
CA PRO A 364 10.67 -7.98 -8.47
C PRO A 364 10.78 -8.92 -7.27
N TYR A 365 9.65 -9.47 -6.80
CA TYR A 365 9.61 -10.38 -5.67
C TYR A 365 10.56 -11.57 -5.82
N MET A 366 11.15 -12.01 -4.72
CA MET A 366 11.71 -13.36 -4.61
C MET A 366 10.55 -14.37 -4.51
N GLY A 367 10.00 -14.73 -5.68
CA GLY A 367 8.72 -15.42 -5.82
C GLY A 367 8.87 -16.94 -5.89
N PHE A 368 8.42 -17.64 -4.86
CA PHE A 368 8.31 -19.10 -4.83
C PHE A 368 6.84 -19.53 -4.65
N ASN A 369 6.13 -19.65 -5.77
CA ASN A 369 4.75 -20.12 -5.81
C ASN A 369 4.73 -21.65 -5.87
N VAL A 370 3.96 -22.31 -4.98
CA VAL A 370 3.83 -23.77 -4.96
C VAL A 370 2.36 -24.17 -5.16
N PRO A 371 2.03 -25.02 -6.18
CA PRO A 371 2.92 -25.65 -7.14
C PRO A 371 3.62 -24.67 -8.08
N ALA A 372 4.87 -24.97 -8.39
CA ALA A 372 5.63 -24.16 -9.35
C ALA A 372 5.18 -24.46 -10.79
N LYS A 373 4.98 -23.39 -11.59
CA LYS A 373 4.60 -23.55 -13.01
C LYS A 373 5.71 -24.16 -13.85
N SER A 374 6.96 -23.87 -13.50
CA SER A 374 8.16 -24.30 -14.23
C SER A 374 8.57 -25.73 -13.95
N ASP A 375 8.24 -26.27 -12.77
CA ASP A 375 8.57 -27.61 -12.36
C ASP A 375 7.43 -28.27 -11.58
N LYS A 376 6.72 -29.21 -12.23
CA LYS A 376 5.61 -29.96 -11.62
C LYS A 376 6.01 -30.84 -10.43
N LYS A 377 7.31 -31.12 -10.23
CA LYS A 377 7.81 -31.84 -9.05
C LYS A 377 7.77 -30.97 -7.80
N LEU A 378 7.75 -29.65 -7.95
CA LEU A 378 7.60 -28.69 -6.87
C LEU A 378 6.10 -28.47 -6.57
N ASN A 379 5.43 -29.52 -6.12
CA ASN A 379 4.05 -29.47 -5.62
C ASN A 379 4.04 -29.32 -4.10
N ALA A 380 2.85 -29.10 -3.52
CA ALA A 380 2.71 -28.79 -2.09
C ALA A 380 3.20 -29.92 -1.18
N GLU A 381 2.97 -31.19 -1.54
CA GLU A 381 3.38 -32.36 -0.76
C GLU A 381 4.90 -32.51 -0.77
N ALA A 382 5.52 -32.38 -1.94
CA ALA A 382 6.97 -32.50 -2.08
C ALA A 382 7.70 -31.37 -1.32
N VAL A 383 7.23 -30.13 -1.43
CA VAL A 383 7.82 -28.98 -0.72
C VAL A 383 7.56 -29.05 0.78
N ALA A 384 6.38 -29.53 1.21
CA ALA A 384 6.07 -29.70 2.63
C ALA A 384 6.99 -30.72 3.34
N ALA A 385 7.62 -31.61 2.59
CA ALA A 385 8.58 -32.57 3.12
C ALA A 385 10.01 -32.01 3.27
N TRP A 386 10.27 -30.79 2.82
CA TRP A 386 11.58 -30.15 2.93
C TRP A 386 11.90 -29.72 4.36
N SER A 387 13.20 -29.66 4.67
CA SER A 387 13.66 -28.91 5.84
C SER A 387 13.67 -27.41 5.54
N VAL A 388 13.78 -26.58 6.59
CA VAL A 388 13.92 -25.13 6.46
C VAL A 388 15.16 -24.77 5.63
N GLU A 389 16.27 -25.50 5.83
CA GLU A 389 17.52 -25.30 5.08
C GLU A 389 17.32 -25.59 3.60
N GLN A 390 16.60 -26.67 3.24
CA GLN A 390 16.29 -26.99 1.84
C GLN A 390 15.43 -25.91 1.18
N ALA A 391 14.43 -25.38 1.88
CA ALA A 391 13.62 -24.29 1.38
C ALA A 391 14.46 -23.03 1.15
N LEU A 392 15.34 -22.65 2.09
CA LEU A 392 16.24 -21.53 1.97
C LEU A 392 17.33 -21.74 0.91
N ASP A 393 17.84 -22.95 0.76
CA ASP A 393 18.74 -23.33 -0.33
C ASP A 393 18.10 -23.10 -1.70
N HIS A 394 16.82 -23.47 -1.84
CA HIS A 394 16.06 -23.23 -3.07
C HIS A 394 15.90 -21.73 -3.34
N MET A 395 15.56 -20.95 -2.30
CA MET A 395 15.45 -19.49 -2.41
C MET A 395 16.77 -18.84 -2.85
N GLU A 396 17.89 -19.22 -2.25
CA GLU A 396 19.22 -18.66 -2.55
C GLU A 396 19.74 -19.07 -3.95
N LYS A 397 19.59 -20.35 -4.31
CA LYS A 397 20.22 -20.90 -5.51
C LYS A 397 19.37 -20.74 -6.77
N ASN A 398 18.04 -20.62 -6.65
CA ASN A 398 17.15 -20.58 -7.79
C ASN A 398 16.34 -19.25 -7.83
N ILE A 399 15.66 -18.89 -6.76
CA ILE A 399 14.70 -17.79 -6.75
C ILE A 399 15.39 -16.41 -6.74
N LEU A 400 16.37 -16.20 -5.89
CA LEU A 400 17.11 -14.92 -5.85
C LEU A 400 17.79 -14.58 -7.18
N PRO A 401 18.49 -15.52 -7.87
CA PRO A 401 19.03 -15.25 -9.20
C PRO A 401 17.99 -14.85 -10.24
N GLU A 402 16.80 -15.47 -10.22
CA GLU A 402 15.69 -15.10 -11.11
C GLU A 402 15.23 -13.66 -10.84
N SER A 403 15.12 -13.27 -9.57
CA SER A 403 14.72 -11.91 -9.17
C SER A 403 15.76 -10.88 -9.60
N ILE A 404 17.04 -11.20 -9.46
CA ILE A 404 18.16 -10.35 -9.91
C ILE A 404 18.12 -10.17 -11.44
N GLU A 405 17.84 -11.23 -12.18
CA GLU A 405 17.72 -11.16 -13.65
C GLU A 405 16.50 -10.33 -14.09
N MET A 406 15.37 -10.41 -13.36
CA MET A 406 14.22 -9.51 -13.59
C MET A 406 14.62 -8.05 -13.40
N ILE A 407 15.30 -7.71 -12.29
CA ILE A 407 15.80 -6.36 -12.01
C ILE A 407 16.69 -5.88 -13.16
N ARG A 408 17.66 -6.68 -13.57
CA ARG A 408 18.61 -6.34 -14.66
C ARG A 408 17.89 -6.05 -15.99
N LYS A 409 16.93 -6.91 -16.38
CA LYS A 409 16.16 -6.74 -17.63
C LYS A 409 15.31 -5.47 -17.59
N GLN A 410 14.64 -5.23 -16.49
CA GLN A 410 13.77 -4.06 -16.34
C GLN A 410 14.57 -2.75 -16.23
N LYS A 411 15.75 -2.79 -15.61
CA LYS A 411 16.67 -1.63 -15.59
C LYS A 411 17.14 -1.28 -17.00
N ALA A 412 17.52 -2.26 -17.80
CA ALA A 412 17.91 -2.02 -19.19
C ALA A 412 16.79 -1.38 -20.03
N ILE A 413 15.53 -1.76 -19.76
CA ILE A 413 14.36 -1.12 -20.39
C ILE A 413 14.19 0.31 -19.88
N ALA A 414 14.23 0.53 -18.57
CA ALA A 414 14.12 1.86 -17.99
C ALA A 414 15.19 2.81 -18.60
N ASP A 415 16.44 2.37 -18.67
CA ASP A 415 17.55 3.16 -19.27
C ASP A 415 17.33 3.46 -20.74
N LYS A 416 16.87 2.48 -21.52
CA LYS A 416 16.54 2.66 -22.94
C LYS A 416 15.55 3.81 -23.17
N TYR A 417 14.61 4.02 -22.24
CA TYR A 417 13.59 5.07 -22.34
C TYR A 417 13.88 6.29 -21.46
N GLY A 418 15.06 6.39 -20.83
CA GLY A 418 15.47 7.51 -19.99
C GLY A 418 14.68 7.63 -18.69
N LEU A 419 14.16 6.52 -18.16
CA LEU A 419 13.39 6.46 -16.92
C LEU A 419 14.23 5.90 -15.77
N ARG A 420 13.90 6.29 -14.53
CA ARG A 420 14.43 5.60 -13.34
C ARG A 420 13.65 4.32 -13.10
N LEU A 421 14.32 3.30 -12.57
CA LEU A 421 13.67 2.07 -12.13
C LEU A 421 13.33 2.17 -10.65
N VAL A 422 12.07 1.98 -10.29
CA VAL A 422 11.60 1.90 -8.91
C VAL A 422 10.83 0.58 -8.68
N SER A 423 10.68 0.19 -7.43
CA SER A 423 9.86 -0.96 -7.07
C SER A 423 8.62 -0.50 -6.30
N TYR A 424 7.42 -0.87 -6.80
CA TYR A 424 6.19 -0.61 -6.09
C TYR A 424 5.92 -1.64 -4.98
N GLU A 425 6.42 -2.87 -5.13
CA GLU A 425 6.39 -3.94 -4.13
C GLU A 425 7.65 -4.79 -4.24
N ALA A 426 8.16 -5.30 -3.11
CA ALA A 426 9.38 -6.09 -3.03
C ALA A 426 9.42 -6.97 -1.79
N GLY A 427 10.30 -7.94 -1.79
CA GLY A 427 10.53 -8.87 -0.68
C GLY A 427 10.34 -10.32 -1.11
N GLN A 428 10.23 -11.23 -0.13
CA GLN A 428 9.95 -12.63 -0.41
C GLN A 428 8.45 -12.86 -0.69
N HIS A 429 8.15 -13.83 -1.56
CA HIS A 429 6.79 -14.28 -1.89
C HIS A 429 6.77 -15.81 -1.94
N MET A 430 7.01 -16.45 -0.76
CA MET A 430 6.89 -17.88 -0.56
C MET A 430 5.43 -18.18 -0.21
N VAL A 431 4.67 -18.76 -1.13
CA VAL A 431 3.22 -18.96 -0.95
C VAL A 431 2.70 -20.19 -1.66
N GLY A 432 1.71 -20.87 -1.05
CA GLY A 432 0.88 -21.85 -1.73
C GLY A 432 -0.14 -21.18 -2.64
N VAL A 433 -0.32 -21.72 -3.85
CA VAL A 433 -1.30 -21.24 -4.84
C VAL A 433 -2.05 -22.42 -5.43
N LEU A 434 -3.20 -22.17 -6.08
CA LEU A 434 -3.98 -23.19 -6.81
C LEU A 434 -4.32 -24.44 -5.97
N GLY A 435 -4.60 -24.24 -4.67
CA GLY A 435 -4.87 -25.31 -3.71
C GLY A 435 -3.68 -25.66 -2.80
N GLY A 436 -2.45 -25.28 -3.18
CA GLY A 436 -1.24 -25.49 -2.36
C GLY A 436 -1.28 -24.76 -1.03
N GLU A 437 -2.00 -23.62 -0.96
CA GLU A 437 -2.25 -22.85 0.26
C GLU A 437 -2.99 -23.64 1.35
N ASN A 438 -3.64 -24.74 0.98
CA ASN A 438 -4.35 -25.60 1.94
C ASN A 438 -3.44 -26.69 2.58
N ASN A 439 -2.14 -26.70 2.26
CA ASN A 439 -1.16 -27.58 2.92
C ASN A 439 -0.57 -26.90 4.14
N ASP A 440 -1.07 -27.25 5.33
CA ASP A 440 -0.63 -26.66 6.60
C ASP A 440 0.84 -26.95 6.93
N ALA A 441 1.38 -28.09 6.51
CA ALA A 441 2.79 -28.41 6.74
C ALA A 441 3.71 -27.50 5.93
N MET A 442 3.38 -27.24 4.68
CA MET A 442 4.08 -26.27 3.84
C MET A 442 3.95 -24.83 4.39
N THR A 443 2.77 -24.44 4.85
CA THR A 443 2.57 -23.14 5.51
C THR A 443 3.50 -22.98 6.72
N ARG A 444 3.59 -24.00 7.60
CA ARG A 444 4.52 -23.98 8.75
C ARG A 444 5.98 -23.93 8.32
N LEU A 445 6.36 -24.64 7.26
CA LEU A 445 7.70 -24.57 6.68
C LEU A 445 8.05 -23.15 6.23
N PHE A 446 7.16 -22.49 5.50
CA PHE A 446 7.37 -21.14 5.02
C PHE A 446 7.45 -20.11 6.17
N HIS A 447 6.62 -20.26 7.21
CA HIS A 447 6.72 -19.43 8.41
C HIS A 447 8.07 -19.64 9.12
N ALA A 448 8.51 -20.89 9.29
CA ALA A 448 9.81 -21.19 9.90
C ALA A 448 10.99 -20.64 9.08
N ALA A 449 10.93 -20.76 7.76
CA ALA A 449 11.95 -20.17 6.86
C ALA A 449 12.02 -18.64 6.98
N ASN A 450 10.87 -17.96 7.15
CA ASN A 450 10.81 -16.51 7.35
C ASN A 450 11.43 -16.04 8.67
N MET A 451 11.44 -16.88 9.71
CA MET A 451 12.08 -16.60 11.01
C MET A 451 13.55 -17.01 11.07
N HIS A 452 14.02 -17.76 10.09
CA HIS A 452 15.39 -18.28 10.10
C HIS A 452 16.41 -17.16 9.79
N PRO A 453 17.58 -17.09 10.46
CA PRO A 453 18.60 -16.04 10.23
C PRO A 453 19.05 -15.91 8.77
N ARG A 454 19.08 -17.01 8.00
CA ARG A 454 19.41 -17.00 6.56
C ARG A 454 18.40 -16.20 5.73
N MET A 455 17.16 -16.04 6.17
CA MET A 455 16.20 -15.14 5.49
C MET A 455 16.71 -13.69 5.52
N GLY A 456 17.31 -13.26 6.62
CA GLY A 456 17.97 -11.95 6.70
C GLY A 456 19.17 -11.82 5.75
N THR A 457 19.95 -12.89 5.53
CA THR A 457 21.02 -12.91 4.53
C THR A 457 20.44 -12.76 3.12
N LEU A 458 19.40 -13.54 2.80
CA LEU A 458 18.70 -13.48 1.52
C LEU A 458 18.19 -12.05 1.20
N TYR A 459 17.61 -11.38 2.20
CA TYR A 459 17.16 -9.99 2.05
C TYR A 459 18.33 -9.01 1.85
N ARG A 460 19.46 -9.18 2.54
CA ARG A 460 20.67 -8.36 2.30
C ARG A 460 21.20 -8.50 0.88
N ASP A 461 21.27 -9.73 0.39
CA ASP A 461 21.77 -10.03 -0.96
C ASP A 461 20.81 -9.47 -2.03
N TYR A 462 19.50 -9.57 -1.78
CA TYR A 462 18.47 -8.99 -2.64
C TYR A 462 18.57 -7.45 -2.72
N TYR A 463 18.73 -6.76 -1.58
CA TYR A 463 18.89 -5.30 -1.55
C TYR A 463 20.24 -4.85 -2.14
N ALA A 464 21.29 -5.63 -1.93
CA ALA A 464 22.58 -5.38 -2.58
C ALA A 464 22.46 -5.47 -4.12
N ALA A 465 21.72 -6.47 -4.61
CA ALA A 465 21.46 -6.61 -6.06
C ALA A 465 20.61 -5.46 -6.60
N TRP A 466 19.61 -4.98 -5.87
CA TRP A 466 18.83 -3.78 -6.23
C TRP A 466 19.74 -2.55 -6.35
N THR A 467 20.60 -2.33 -5.36
CA THR A 467 21.54 -1.21 -5.30
C THR A 467 22.52 -1.26 -6.46
N THR A 468 23.19 -2.41 -6.67
CA THR A 468 24.19 -2.58 -7.74
C THR A 468 23.56 -2.61 -9.13
N GLY A 469 22.31 -3.05 -9.23
CA GLY A 469 21.51 -3.03 -10.45
C GLY A 469 21.00 -1.64 -10.84
N GLY A 470 21.28 -0.59 -10.06
CA GLY A 470 20.90 0.79 -10.35
C GLY A 470 19.41 1.07 -10.11
N GLY A 471 18.77 0.32 -9.21
CA GLY A 471 17.43 0.62 -8.72
C GLY A 471 17.42 1.87 -7.83
N ASP A 472 16.32 2.61 -7.85
CA ASP A 472 16.09 3.82 -7.04
C ASP A 472 15.23 3.47 -5.80
N LEU A 473 14.05 4.08 -5.63
CA LEU A 473 13.12 3.76 -4.54
C LEU A 473 12.66 2.29 -4.62
N LEU A 474 12.77 1.56 -3.49
CA LEU A 474 12.22 0.22 -3.35
C LEU A 474 11.19 0.23 -2.21
N CYS A 475 9.90 0.05 -2.54
CA CYS A 475 8.85 -0.10 -1.55
C CYS A 475 8.72 -1.58 -1.15
N ASN A 476 9.11 -1.92 0.08
CA ASN A 476 8.92 -3.28 0.58
C ASN A 476 7.43 -3.58 0.81
N PHE A 477 7.01 -4.81 0.54
CA PHE A 477 5.67 -5.31 0.84
C PHE A 477 5.80 -6.48 1.84
N ALA A 478 5.24 -6.39 3.06
CA ALA A 478 4.55 -5.26 3.62
C ALA A 478 5.18 -4.87 4.99
N SER A 479 4.65 -3.83 5.63
CA SER A 479 5.11 -3.34 6.93
C SER A 479 4.97 -4.36 8.07
N VAL A 480 3.81 -4.42 8.72
CA VAL A 480 3.45 -5.40 9.75
C VAL A 480 2.15 -6.06 9.34
N GLY A 481 2.17 -7.37 9.17
CA GLY A 481 0.98 -8.13 8.82
C GLY A 481 1.10 -9.59 9.25
N LYS A 482 0.04 -10.14 9.84
CA LYS A 482 0.00 -11.52 10.30
C LYS A 482 0.29 -12.49 9.14
N TRP A 483 1.22 -13.40 9.36
CA TRP A 483 1.49 -14.45 8.40
C TRP A 483 0.38 -15.50 8.41
N SER A 484 0.07 -16.01 7.23
CA SER A 484 -0.99 -16.98 7.05
C SER A 484 -0.69 -17.90 5.87
N LYS A 485 -1.61 -18.82 5.58
CA LYS A 485 -1.54 -19.66 4.38
C LYS A 485 -1.56 -18.86 3.07
N TRP A 486 -1.99 -17.60 3.10
CA TRP A 486 -2.04 -16.71 1.95
C TRP A 486 -0.71 -16.00 1.66
N GLY A 487 0.18 -15.98 2.65
CA GLY A 487 1.51 -15.40 2.52
C GLY A 487 2.09 -14.92 3.86
N SER A 488 3.38 -14.59 3.83
CA SER A 488 4.18 -14.17 5.00
C SER A 488 4.92 -12.87 4.70
N TRP A 489 4.22 -11.87 4.11
CA TRP A 489 4.86 -10.67 3.58
C TRP A 489 5.34 -9.69 4.64
N GLY A 490 4.58 -9.52 5.73
CA GLY A 490 4.95 -8.61 6.81
C GLY A 490 6.41 -8.79 7.25
N LEU A 491 7.15 -7.69 7.36
CA LEU A 491 8.49 -7.70 7.97
C LEU A 491 8.42 -8.17 9.42
N LEU A 492 7.31 -7.85 10.08
CA LEU A 492 6.88 -8.34 11.40
C LEU A 492 5.49 -8.94 11.27
N GLN A 493 5.12 -9.85 12.15
CA GLN A 493 3.76 -10.37 12.22
C GLN A 493 2.85 -9.50 13.09
N TYR A 494 3.40 -8.90 14.15
CA TYR A 494 2.66 -8.12 15.15
C TYR A 494 3.44 -6.87 15.54
N ALA A 495 2.70 -5.83 15.94
CA ALA A 495 3.29 -4.56 16.36
C ALA A 495 4.19 -4.65 17.60
N ASP A 496 3.96 -5.62 18.47
CA ASP A 496 4.72 -5.86 19.71
C ASP A 496 5.84 -6.91 19.54
N GLU A 497 6.07 -7.41 18.32
CA GLU A 497 7.13 -8.38 18.04
C GLU A 497 8.51 -7.76 18.29
N PRO A 498 9.43 -8.46 19.01
CA PRO A 498 10.79 -7.98 19.22
C PRO A 498 11.52 -7.85 17.88
N VAL A 499 11.68 -6.63 17.40
CA VAL A 499 12.25 -6.32 16.07
C VAL A 499 13.64 -6.93 15.85
N ALA A 500 14.46 -7.05 16.90
CA ALA A 500 15.78 -7.67 16.83
C ALA A 500 15.75 -9.17 16.49
N GLN A 501 14.59 -9.83 16.67
CA GLN A 501 14.41 -11.25 16.37
C GLN A 501 13.84 -11.48 14.96
N SER A 502 13.44 -10.41 14.24
CA SER A 502 12.95 -10.53 12.87
C SER A 502 14.09 -10.33 11.86
N PRO A 503 14.56 -11.41 11.19
CA PRO A 503 15.67 -11.31 10.24
C PRO A 503 15.32 -10.43 9.03
N LYS A 504 14.08 -10.44 8.56
CA LYS A 504 13.60 -9.57 7.47
C LYS A 504 13.64 -8.11 7.87
N PHE A 505 13.07 -7.75 9.03
CA PHE A 505 13.05 -6.38 9.52
C PHE A 505 14.47 -5.83 9.70
N MET A 506 15.34 -6.60 10.38
CA MET A 506 16.72 -6.19 10.62
C MET A 506 17.50 -5.97 9.32
N ALA A 507 17.39 -6.87 8.34
CA ALA A 507 18.05 -6.71 7.05
C ALA A 507 17.53 -5.48 6.28
N THR A 508 16.21 -5.27 6.28
CA THR A 508 15.56 -4.15 5.59
C THR A 508 15.98 -2.79 6.18
N MET A 509 15.91 -2.65 7.51
CA MET A 509 16.27 -1.39 8.15
C MET A 509 17.79 -1.13 8.13
N THR A 510 18.62 -2.18 8.19
CA THR A 510 20.07 -2.05 8.01
C THR A 510 20.41 -1.51 6.63
N TRP A 511 19.77 -2.03 5.58
CA TRP A 511 19.96 -1.52 4.22
C TRP A 511 19.52 -0.05 4.08
N ALA A 512 18.37 0.31 4.64
CA ALA A 512 17.92 1.71 4.64
C ALA A 512 18.94 2.65 5.31
N ALA A 513 19.51 2.24 6.47
CA ALA A 513 20.56 3.00 7.13
C ALA A 513 21.83 3.13 6.26
N GLN A 514 22.24 2.08 5.57
CA GLN A 514 23.38 2.10 4.62
C GLN A 514 23.11 3.04 3.44
N CYS A 515 21.86 3.19 3.02
CA CYS A 515 21.44 4.18 2.02
C CYS A 515 21.39 5.61 2.58
N GLY A 516 21.64 5.81 3.87
CA GLY A 516 21.67 7.12 4.53
C GLY A 516 20.34 7.60 5.11
N GLN A 517 19.34 6.71 5.20
CA GLN A 517 18.06 7.04 5.83
C GLN A 517 18.18 7.04 7.37
N PRO A 518 17.56 8.01 8.07
CA PRO A 518 17.64 8.14 9.53
C PRO A 518 16.64 7.18 10.23
N VAL A 519 16.72 5.90 9.89
CA VAL A 519 15.85 4.86 10.46
C VAL A 519 16.27 4.45 11.85
N ASN A 520 15.32 3.97 12.65
CA ASN A 520 15.60 3.43 13.98
C ASN A 520 16.08 1.98 13.85
N LEU A 521 17.35 1.74 14.15
CA LEU A 521 17.89 0.39 14.34
C LEU A 521 17.84 0.03 15.83
N PRO A 522 17.39 -1.17 16.21
CA PRO A 522 17.54 -1.65 17.57
C PRO A 522 19.03 -1.76 17.90
N LYS A 523 19.39 -1.37 19.12
CA LYS A 523 20.76 -1.46 19.64
C LYS A 523 21.14 -2.92 19.92
#